data_fff2cda51b8e1d64f5e78a6e8640a1fe
#
_entry.id   fff2cda51b8e1d64f5e78a6e8640a1fe
#
_cell.length_a   1.000
_cell.length_b   1.000
_cell.length_c   1.000
_cell.angle_alpha   90.00
_cell.angle_beta   90.00
_cell.angle_gamma   90.00
#
_symmetry.space_group_name_H-M   'P 1'
#
loop_
_entity.id
_entity.type
_entity.pdbx_description
1 polymer ?
#
loop_
_entity_poly.entity_id
_entity_poly.type
_entity_poly.pdbx_seq_one_letter_code
_entity_poly.pdbx_strand_id
1 'polypeptide(L)'
;MTDTFLGLLIPFLGTSLGAACVFFMQGKMNRGVERGLTGFASGVMVAASIWSLLIPALDECEAMGRWAFLPPVIGFGIGMAFLLLLDHAIPHLHMNAKEAEGPKSHLARTTMLVLAVTLHNIPEGMAVGVVYAGFLSGHESITAASAMALSLGIAIQNFPEGAIISMPLKSAGMGRWRSFAGGVLSGIVEPIGALATILLTAMVVPMMPYLLSFAAGAMMYVVVEELIPEMSAGEHSDVGVISFAIGFMIMMALDVALG
;
A
#
# COMPACT_ATOMS: atom_id res chain seq x y z
N MET A 1 -18.17 -14.11 -8.03
CA MET A 1 -17.54 -13.30 -9.10
C MET A 1 -17.76 -11.79 -8.91
N THR A 2 -18.97 -11.32 -8.62
CA THR A 2 -19.23 -9.87 -8.38
C THR A 2 -18.43 -9.36 -7.19
N ASP A 3 -18.40 -10.09 -6.09
CA ASP A 3 -17.72 -9.69 -4.85
C ASP A 3 -16.20 -9.67 -5.01
N THR A 4 -15.64 -10.62 -5.77
CA THR A 4 -14.21 -10.63 -6.12
C THR A 4 -13.85 -9.40 -6.94
N PHE A 5 -14.63 -9.10 -7.99
CA PHE A 5 -14.38 -7.93 -8.82
C PHE A 5 -14.46 -6.61 -8.03
N LEU A 6 -15.44 -6.51 -7.13
CA LEU A 6 -15.54 -5.37 -6.22
C LEU A 6 -14.32 -5.27 -5.31
N GLY A 7 -13.90 -6.38 -4.70
CA GLY A 7 -12.71 -6.42 -3.84
C GLY A 7 -11.44 -5.94 -4.54
N LEU A 8 -11.27 -6.29 -5.83
CA LEU A 8 -10.11 -5.82 -6.60
C LEU A 8 -10.15 -4.31 -6.92
N LEU A 9 -11.34 -3.72 -7.00
CA LEU A 9 -11.51 -2.30 -7.32
C LEU A 9 -11.52 -1.40 -6.09
N ILE A 10 -11.90 -1.92 -4.93
CA ILE A 10 -12.04 -1.15 -3.68
C ILE A 10 -10.76 -0.37 -3.32
N PRO A 11 -9.54 -0.95 -3.36
CA PRO A 11 -8.31 -0.21 -3.14
C PRO A 11 -8.16 1.00 -4.05
N PHE A 12 -8.27 0.79 -5.35
CA PHE A 12 -8.22 1.86 -6.37
C PHE A 12 -9.27 2.95 -6.16
N LEU A 13 -10.47 2.60 -5.69
CA LEU A 13 -11.49 3.58 -5.33
C LEU A 13 -11.05 4.41 -4.12
N GLY A 14 -10.35 3.82 -3.16
CA GLY A 14 -9.74 4.53 -2.03
C GLY A 14 -8.78 5.62 -2.51
N THR A 15 -7.79 5.25 -3.33
CA THR A 15 -6.83 6.17 -3.96
C THR A 15 -7.55 7.28 -4.75
N SER A 16 -8.56 6.90 -5.54
CA SER A 16 -9.32 7.85 -6.37
C SER A 16 -10.13 8.84 -5.54
N LEU A 17 -10.77 8.39 -4.46
CA LEU A 17 -11.50 9.25 -3.53
C LEU A 17 -10.56 10.18 -2.77
N GLY A 18 -9.40 9.70 -2.34
CA GLY A 18 -8.35 10.52 -1.76
C GLY A 18 -7.86 11.59 -2.72
N ALA A 19 -7.57 11.21 -3.97
CA ALA A 19 -7.19 12.16 -5.00
C ALA A 19 -8.25 13.24 -5.25
N ALA A 20 -9.53 12.93 -5.08
CA ALA A 20 -10.63 13.89 -5.24
C ALA A 20 -10.63 15.01 -4.16
N CYS A 21 -9.91 14.85 -3.04
CA CYS A 21 -9.72 15.91 -2.05
C CYS A 21 -9.13 17.19 -2.65
N VAL A 22 -8.41 17.09 -3.76
CA VAL A 22 -7.87 18.24 -4.48
C VAL A 22 -8.93 19.25 -4.96
N PHE A 23 -10.15 18.82 -5.20
CA PHE A 23 -11.24 19.69 -5.62
C PHE A 23 -11.72 20.63 -4.50
N PHE A 24 -11.60 20.18 -3.24
CA PHE A 24 -11.99 20.93 -2.04
C PHE A 24 -10.82 21.72 -1.45
N MET A 25 -9.61 21.51 -1.94
CA MET A 25 -8.41 22.16 -1.42
C MET A 25 -8.40 23.65 -1.69
N GLN A 26 -8.21 24.44 -0.62
CA GLN A 26 -7.99 25.90 -0.66
C GLN A 26 -6.57 26.19 -0.16
N GLY A 27 -5.70 26.62 -1.07
CA GLY A 27 -4.30 26.94 -0.73
C GLY A 27 -3.37 25.72 -0.72
N LYS A 28 -2.35 25.76 0.14
CA LYS A 28 -1.42 24.64 0.34
C LYS A 28 -1.92 23.67 1.40
N MET A 29 -1.55 22.40 1.31
CA MET A 29 -1.84 21.42 2.34
C MET A 29 -1.19 21.82 3.67
N ASN A 30 -1.92 21.68 4.76
CA ASN A 30 -1.42 21.94 6.11
C ASN A 30 -0.53 20.76 6.53
N ARG A 31 0.66 21.06 7.09
CA ARG A 31 1.60 20.03 7.55
C ARG A 31 1.02 19.09 8.62
N GLY A 32 0.14 19.58 9.48
CA GLY A 32 -0.53 18.72 10.47
C GLY A 32 -1.46 17.71 9.81
N VAL A 33 -2.19 18.13 8.76
CA VAL A 33 -3.03 17.22 7.95
C VAL A 33 -2.16 16.20 7.22
N GLU A 34 -1.07 16.64 6.59
CA GLU A 34 -0.11 15.77 5.91
C GLU A 34 0.42 14.68 6.85
N ARG A 35 0.98 15.07 8.01
CA ARG A 35 1.46 14.13 9.04
C ARG A 35 0.37 13.18 9.54
N GLY A 36 -0.85 13.71 9.74
CA GLY A 36 -1.98 12.89 10.17
C GLY A 36 -2.37 11.84 9.15
N LEU A 37 -2.44 12.21 7.88
CA LEU A 37 -2.75 11.30 6.77
C LEU A 37 -1.66 10.23 6.62
N THR A 38 -0.38 10.65 6.60
CA THR A 38 0.76 9.74 6.47
C THR A 38 0.87 8.79 7.67
N GLY A 39 0.72 9.31 8.90
CA GLY A 39 0.73 8.48 10.10
C GLY A 39 -0.42 7.47 10.11
N PHE A 40 -1.62 7.89 9.74
CA PHE A 40 -2.79 7.01 9.65
C PHE A 40 -2.58 5.89 8.63
N ALA A 41 -2.13 6.20 7.42
CA ALA A 41 -1.82 5.21 6.39
C ALA A 41 -0.75 4.22 6.87
N SER A 42 0.35 4.72 7.47
CA SER A 42 1.41 3.88 8.05
C SER A 42 0.85 2.88 9.07
N GLY A 43 -0.03 3.33 9.97
CA GLY A 43 -0.64 2.46 10.98
C GLY A 43 -1.49 1.35 10.38
N VAL A 44 -2.33 1.68 9.38
CA VAL A 44 -3.14 0.72 8.64
C VAL A 44 -2.24 -0.30 7.92
N MET A 45 -1.20 0.17 7.21
CA MET A 45 -0.27 -0.69 6.47
C MET A 45 0.46 -1.68 7.38
N VAL A 46 0.94 -1.23 8.56
CA VAL A 46 1.61 -2.12 9.53
C VAL A 46 0.65 -3.19 10.03
N ALA A 47 -0.57 -2.83 10.40
CA ALA A 47 -1.57 -3.78 10.86
C ALA A 47 -1.94 -4.79 9.76
N ALA A 48 -2.23 -4.33 8.54
CA ALA A 48 -2.52 -5.19 7.38
C ALA A 48 -1.36 -6.15 7.09
N SER A 49 -0.12 -5.67 7.12
CA SER A 49 1.07 -6.51 6.91
C SER A 49 1.15 -7.65 7.92
N ILE A 50 0.72 -7.43 9.16
CA ILE A 50 0.77 -8.45 10.22
C ILE A 50 -0.44 -9.39 10.10
N TRP A 51 -1.65 -8.87 10.21
CA TRP A 51 -2.87 -9.69 10.34
C TRP A 51 -3.33 -10.28 9.02
N SER A 52 -3.36 -9.49 7.96
CA SER A 52 -3.87 -9.97 6.66
C SER A 52 -2.84 -10.74 5.82
N LEU A 53 -1.52 -10.60 6.11
CA LEU A 53 -0.48 -11.18 5.26
C LEU A 53 0.48 -12.11 6.02
N LEU A 54 1.15 -11.65 7.10
CA LEU A 54 2.16 -12.47 7.78
C LEU A 54 1.55 -13.59 8.61
N ILE A 55 0.46 -13.35 9.33
CA ILE A 55 -0.21 -14.39 10.11
C ILE A 55 -0.74 -15.48 9.17
N PRO A 56 -1.52 -15.20 8.11
CA PRO A 56 -1.92 -16.24 7.15
C PRO A 56 -0.74 -16.95 6.49
N ALA A 57 0.35 -16.26 6.19
CA ALA A 57 1.54 -16.89 5.64
C ALA A 57 2.19 -17.89 6.62
N LEU A 58 2.16 -17.62 7.91
CA LEU A 58 2.64 -18.53 8.96
C LEU A 58 1.70 -19.73 9.13
N ASP A 59 0.39 -19.49 9.12
CA ASP A 59 -0.64 -20.53 9.25
C ASP A 59 -0.54 -21.56 8.11
N GLU A 60 -0.31 -21.10 6.88
CA GLU A 60 -0.05 -21.95 5.72
C GLU A 60 1.20 -22.86 5.89
N CYS A 61 2.11 -22.50 6.77
CA CYS A 61 3.34 -23.24 7.03
C CYS A 61 3.27 -24.08 8.30
N GLU A 62 2.15 -24.17 9.01
CA GLU A 62 2.02 -24.82 10.33
C GLU A 62 2.49 -26.28 10.30
N ALA A 63 2.24 -27.02 9.20
CA ALA A 63 2.68 -28.39 9.00
C ALA A 63 4.23 -28.56 9.04
N MET A 64 5.01 -27.50 8.84
CA MET A 64 6.47 -27.49 8.91
C MET A 64 7.01 -27.48 10.36
N GLY A 65 6.14 -27.36 11.37
CA GLY A 65 6.50 -27.31 12.78
C GLY A 65 7.49 -26.19 13.08
N ARG A 66 8.63 -26.51 13.70
CA ARG A 66 9.65 -25.49 14.07
C ARG A 66 10.24 -24.70 12.89
N TRP A 67 10.02 -25.13 11.67
CA TRP A 67 10.52 -24.47 10.45
C TRP A 67 9.45 -23.60 9.75
N ALA A 68 8.24 -23.49 10.31
CA ALA A 68 7.13 -22.73 9.75
C ALA A 68 7.47 -21.25 9.44
N PHE A 69 8.42 -20.68 10.17
CA PHE A 69 8.87 -19.31 9.95
C PHE A 69 9.70 -19.12 8.67
N LEU A 70 10.27 -20.18 8.10
CA LEU A 70 11.26 -20.08 7.03
C LEU A 70 10.72 -19.46 5.73
N PRO A 71 9.58 -19.96 5.15
CA PRO A 71 8.99 -19.33 3.97
C PRO A 71 8.59 -17.87 4.20
N PRO A 72 7.90 -17.49 5.30
CA PRO A 72 7.57 -16.09 5.57
C PRO A 72 8.78 -15.18 5.73
N VAL A 73 9.84 -15.62 6.41
CA VAL A 73 11.08 -14.82 6.55
C VAL A 73 11.75 -14.58 5.20
N ILE A 74 11.83 -15.62 4.35
CA ILE A 74 12.42 -15.51 3.02
C ILE A 74 11.57 -14.56 2.14
N GLY A 75 10.26 -14.77 2.09
CA GLY A 75 9.35 -13.93 1.31
C GLY A 75 9.42 -12.47 1.73
N PHE A 76 9.36 -12.20 3.04
CA PHE A 76 9.47 -10.84 3.59
C PHE A 76 10.79 -10.17 3.19
N GLY A 77 11.91 -10.87 3.36
CA GLY A 77 13.23 -10.33 2.97
C GLY A 77 13.32 -10.05 1.46
N ILE A 78 12.75 -10.91 0.62
CA ILE A 78 12.70 -10.69 -0.84
C ILE A 78 11.80 -9.48 -1.16
N GLY A 79 10.67 -9.31 -0.49
CA GLY A 79 9.78 -8.16 -0.68
C GLY A 79 10.45 -6.83 -0.35
N MET A 80 11.14 -6.75 0.79
CA MET A 80 11.94 -5.58 1.14
C MET A 80 13.06 -5.31 0.12
N ALA A 81 13.80 -6.34 -0.28
CA ALA A 81 14.87 -6.20 -1.27
C ALA A 81 14.37 -5.79 -2.65
N PHE A 82 13.17 -6.26 -3.02
CA PHE A 82 12.53 -5.89 -4.28
C PHE A 82 12.22 -4.40 -4.36
N LEU A 83 11.61 -3.82 -3.32
CA LEU A 83 11.33 -2.39 -3.28
C LEU A 83 12.64 -1.58 -3.24
N LEU A 84 13.59 -1.97 -2.41
CA LEU A 84 14.92 -1.34 -2.37
C LEU A 84 15.58 -1.31 -3.76
N LEU A 85 15.46 -2.40 -4.53
CA LEU A 85 15.99 -2.45 -5.90
C LEU A 85 15.22 -1.56 -6.86
N LEU A 86 13.88 -1.48 -6.75
CA LEU A 86 13.05 -0.58 -7.55
C LEU A 86 13.40 0.88 -7.29
N ASP A 87 13.58 1.27 -6.05
CA ASP A 87 13.98 2.62 -5.65
C ASP A 87 15.30 3.03 -6.31
N HIS A 88 16.26 2.11 -6.35
CA HIS A 88 17.54 2.36 -7.01
C HIS A 88 17.47 2.31 -8.55
N ALA A 89 16.50 1.61 -9.12
CA ALA A 89 16.38 1.39 -10.55
C ALA A 89 15.50 2.42 -11.27
N ILE A 90 14.55 3.05 -10.58
CA ILE A 90 13.56 3.94 -11.18
C ILE A 90 13.72 5.36 -10.64
N PRO A 91 13.82 6.39 -11.52
CA PRO A 91 13.93 7.77 -11.07
C PRO A 91 12.59 8.21 -10.45
N HIS A 92 12.58 8.48 -9.15
CA HIS A 92 11.42 8.91 -8.40
C HIS A 92 11.79 9.99 -7.38
N LEU A 93 10.81 10.60 -6.73
CA LEU A 93 11.01 11.67 -5.78
C LEU A 93 10.01 11.56 -4.64
N HIS A 94 10.49 11.51 -3.42
CA HIS A 94 9.65 11.60 -2.23
C HIS A 94 9.18 13.04 -2.00
N MET A 95 8.04 13.21 -1.33
CA MET A 95 7.32 14.48 -1.25
C MET A 95 8.15 15.60 -0.63
N ASN A 96 8.88 15.32 0.41
CA ASN A 96 9.72 16.27 1.15
C ASN A 96 11.19 16.27 0.72
N ALA A 97 11.59 15.40 -0.22
CA ALA A 97 12.96 15.30 -0.71
C ALA A 97 13.32 16.49 -1.63
N LYS A 98 14.57 16.95 -1.52
CA LYS A 98 15.13 17.99 -2.39
C LYS A 98 15.73 17.41 -3.66
N GLU A 99 16.25 16.19 -3.58
CA GLU A 99 16.92 15.48 -4.67
C GLU A 99 16.11 14.23 -5.03
N ALA A 100 16.10 13.89 -6.32
CA ALA A 100 15.45 12.69 -6.81
C ALA A 100 16.35 11.49 -6.55
N GLU A 101 15.74 10.36 -6.26
CA GLU A 101 16.41 9.07 -6.11
C GLU A 101 16.40 8.28 -7.43
N GLY A 102 17.22 7.22 -7.48
CA GLY A 102 17.40 6.42 -8.68
C GLY A 102 18.28 7.09 -9.75
N PRO A 103 18.23 6.62 -11.01
CA PRO A 103 19.04 7.14 -12.10
C PRO A 103 18.71 8.59 -12.43
N LYS A 104 19.73 9.39 -12.83
CA LYS A 104 19.53 10.76 -13.28
C LYS A 104 18.52 10.81 -14.44
N SER A 105 17.46 11.61 -14.28
CA SER A 105 16.36 11.71 -15.23
C SER A 105 16.01 13.16 -15.53
N HIS A 106 15.49 13.41 -16.74
CA HIS A 106 14.91 14.68 -17.16
C HIS A 106 13.39 14.76 -16.91
N LEU A 107 12.82 13.80 -16.16
CA LEU A 107 11.40 13.81 -15.82
C LEU A 107 11.07 15.02 -14.95
N ALA A 108 9.88 15.58 -15.16
CA ALA A 108 9.38 16.63 -14.31
C ALA A 108 9.23 16.15 -12.86
N ARG A 109 9.51 17.02 -11.88
CA ARG A 109 9.35 16.70 -10.44
C ARG A 109 7.98 16.09 -10.12
N THR A 110 6.92 16.62 -10.72
CA THR A 110 5.55 16.10 -10.56
C THR A 110 5.37 14.67 -11.07
N THR A 111 6.04 14.29 -12.14
CA THR A 111 6.02 12.92 -12.67
C THR A 111 6.75 11.97 -11.74
N MET A 112 7.89 12.38 -11.19
CA MET A 112 8.66 11.57 -10.25
C MET A 112 7.91 11.34 -8.93
N LEU A 113 7.14 12.33 -8.44
CA LEU A 113 6.24 12.17 -7.29
C LEU A 113 5.14 11.13 -7.54
N VAL A 114 4.53 11.15 -8.73
CA VAL A 114 3.51 10.14 -9.11
C VAL A 114 4.13 8.75 -9.22
N LEU A 115 5.35 8.66 -9.78
CA LEU A 115 6.06 7.38 -9.93
C LEU A 115 6.38 6.76 -8.57
N ALA A 116 6.83 7.53 -7.57
CA ALA A 116 7.11 7.03 -6.24
C ALA A 116 5.92 6.20 -5.72
N VAL A 117 4.75 6.83 -5.60
CA VAL A 117 3.55 6.14 -5.07
C VAL A 117 3.05 5.04 -6.02
N THR A 118 3.20 5.19 -7.34
CA THR A 118 2.86 4.11 -8.28
C THR A 118 3.67 2.83 -8.00
N LEU A 119 4.95 2.97 -7.63
CA LEU A 119 5.80 1.83 -7.27
C LEU A 119 5.32 1.14 -5.98
N HIS A 120 4.86 1.91 -5.02
CA HIS A 120 4.34 1.40 -3.75
C HIS A 120 3.00 0.68 -3.91
N ASN A 121 2.15 1.14 -4.80
CA ASN A 121 0.83 0.55 -5.07
C ASN A 121 0.91 -0.81 -5.81
N ILE A 122 2.06 -1.15 -6.44
CA ILE A 122 2.23 -2.46 -7.10
C ILE A 122 2.14 -3.62 -6.09
N PRO A 123 2.93 -3.66 -5.00
CA PRO A 123 2.82 -4.70 -3.97
C PRO A 123 1.44 -4.78 -3.32
N GLU A 124 0.75 -3.65 -3.15
CA GLU A 124 -0.60 -3.62 -2.59
C GLU A 124 -1.60 -4.33 -3.50
N GLY A 125 -1.58 -4.02 -4.79
CA GLY A 125 -2.38 -4.74 -5.77
C GLY A 125 -2.04 -6.23 -5.81
N MET A 126 -0.76 -6.59 -5.75
CA MET A 126 -0.33 -7.99 -5.69
C MET A 126 -0.84 -8.68 -4.40
N ALA A 127 -0.80 -8.02 -3.23
CA ALA A 127 -1.31 -8.56 -1.97
C ALA A 127 -2.78 -8.94 -2.09
N VAL A 128 -3.62 -8.03 -2.58
CA VAL A 128 -5.04 -8.29 -2.86
C VAL A 128 -5.18 -9.48 -3.81
N GLY A 129 -4.41 -9.49 -4.90
CA GLY A 129 -4.43 -10.57 -5.88
C GLY A 129 -4.07 -11.94 -5.31
N VAL A 130 -3.05 -12.03 -4.44
CA VAL A 130 -2.65 -13.28 -3.78
C VAL A 130 -3.75 -13.81 -2.88
N VAL A 131 -4.34 -12.94 -2.04
CA VAL A 131 -5.41 -13.33 -1.12
C VAL A 131 -6.66 -13.78 -1.89
N TYR A 132 -7.07 -13.06 -2.94
CA TYR A 132 -8.19 -13.48 -3.78
C TYR A 132 -7.89 -14.74 -4.59
N ALA A 133 -6.66 -14.97 -5.04
CA ALA A 133 -6.25 -16.21 -5.69
C ALA A 133 -6.40 -17.41 -4.72
N GLY A 134 -5.99 -17.23 -3.46
CA GLY A 134 -6.19 -18.24 -2.40
C GLY A 134 -7.66 -18.53 -2.15
N PHE A 135 -8.47 -17.49 -1.94
CA PHE A 135 -9.92 -17.62 -1.76
C PHE A 135 -10.60 -18.37 -2.93
N LEU A 136 -10.31 -17.96 -4.16
CA LEU A 136 -10.90 -18.58 -5.37
C LEU A 136 -10.44 -20.04 -5.57
N SER A 137 -9.29 -20.40 -5.04
CA SER A 137 -8.76 -21.77 -5.07
C SER A 137 -9.29 -22.66 -3.93
N GLY A 138 -10.11 -22.10 -3.03
CA GLY A 138 -10.68 -22.84 -1.91
C GLY A 138 -9.69 -23.11 -0.76
N HIS A 139 -8.69 -22.26 -0.56
CA HIS A 139 -7.78 -22.33 0.59
C HIS A 139 -8.56 -22.13 1.89
N GLU A 140 -8.42 -23.07 2.83
CA GLU A 140 -9.20 -23.08 4.07
C GLU A 140 -8.88 -21.88 4.99
N SER A 141 -7.64 -21.38 4.95
CA SER A 141 -7.17 -20.25 5.75
C SER A 141 -7.67 -18.88 5.23
N ILE A 142 -8.20 -18.80 3.99
CA ILE A 142 -8.59 -17.52 3.37
C ILE A 142 -10.07 -17.52 3.06
N THR A 143 -10.83 -16.76 3.84
CA THR A 143 -12.27 -16.57 3.67
C THR A 143 -12.58 -15.40 2.72
N ALA A 144 -13.80 -15.33 2.20
CA ALA A 144 -14.28 -14.16 1.46
C ALA A 144 -14.26 -12.89 2.35
N ALA A 145 -14.51 -13.05 3.64
CA ALA A 145 -14.54 -11.96 4.60
C ALA A 145 -13.14 -11.43 4.88
N SER A 146 -12.13 -12.30 5.08
CA SER A 146 -10.74 -11.87 5.26
C SER A 146 -10.17 -11.22 3.98
N ALA A 147 -10.51 -11.74 2.79
CA ALA A 147 -10.11 -11.11 1.53
C ALA A 147 -10.73 -9.70 1.37
N MET A 148 -11.98 -9.53 1.77
CA MET A 148 -12.66 -8.24 1.76
C MET A 148 -12.09 -7.29 2.83
N ALA A 149 -11.74 -7.80 4.01
CA ALA A 149 -11.10 -7.02 5.09
C ALA A 149 -9.78 -6.41 4.61
N LEU A 150 -8.93 -7.19 3.94
CA LEU A 150 -7.70 -6.69 3.34
C LEU A 150 -7.99 -5.61 2.29
N SER A 151 -8.93 -5.84 1.37
CA SER A 151 -9.28 -4.85 0.33
C SER A 151 -9.78 -3.54 0.93
N LEU A 152 -10.62 -3.59 1.97
CA LEU A 152 -11.10 -2.42 2.68
C LEU A 152 -9.98 -1.71 3.44
N GLY A 153 -9.10 -2.47 4.09
CA GLY A 153 -7.95 -1.93 4.79
C GLY A 153 -7.02 -1.16 3.83
N ILE A 154 -6.69 -1.77 2.70
CA ILE A 154 -5.89 -1.11 1.66
C ILE A 154 -6.61 0.14 1.12
N ALA A 155 -7.93 0.09 0.89
CA ALA A 155 -8.68 1.27 0.47
C ALA A 155 -8.65 2.41 1.50
N ILE A 156 -8.70 2.07 2.79
CA ILE A 156 -8.64 3.04 3.89
C ILE A 156 -7.27 3.74 3.93
N GLN A 157 -6.16 3.02 3.73
CA GLN A 157 -4.82 3.63 3.66
C GLN A 157 -4.60 4.41 2.36
N ASN A 158 -5.12 3.92 1.25
CA ASN A 158 -4.98 4.54 -0.08
C ASN A 158 -5.74 5.87 -0.20
N PHE A 159 -6.77 6.08 0.62
CA PHE A 159 -7.43 7.39 0.66
C PHE A 159 -6.46 8.52 1.10
N PRO A 160 -5.72 8.44 2.22
CA PRO A 160 -4.60 9.33 2.51
C PRO A 160 -3.61 9.46 1.35
N GLU A 161 -3.17 8.37 0.76
CA GLU A 161 -2.15 8.37 -0.30
C GLU A 161 -2.59 9.13 -1.55
N GLY A 162 -3.81 8.91 -2.03
CA GLY A 162 -4.38 9.67 -3.14
C GLY A 162 -4.43 11.18 -2.86
N ALA A 163 -4.74 11.58 -1.61
CA ALA A 163 -4.73 12.98 -1.20
C ALA A 163 -3.30 13.55 -1.15
N ILE A 164 -2.35 12.78 -0.60
CA ILE A 164 -0.93 13.14 -0.47
C ILE A 164 -0.28 13.33 -1.85
N ILE A 165 -0.75 12.68 -2.91
CA ILE A 165 -0.26 12.91 -4.27
C ILE A 165 -0.95 14.12 -4.90
N SER A 166 -2.28 14.11 -4.96
CA SER A 166 -3.04 15.08 -5.74
C SER A 166 -2.92 16.51 -5.21
N MET A 167 -2.86 16.68 -3.90
CA MET A 167 -2.81 17.99 -3.26
C MET A 167 -1.45 18.71 -3.44
N PRO A 168 -0.28 18.06 -3.28
CA PRO A 168 1.01 18.65 -3.64
C PRO A 168 1.17 18.96 -5.13
N LEU A 169 0.66 18.12 -6.03
CA LEU A 169 0.65 18.40 -7.47
C LEU A 169 -0.06 19.73 -7.78
N LYS A 170 -1.20 19.96 -7.13
CA LYS A 170 -1.90 21.26 -7.23
C LYS A 170 -1.09 22.39 -6.61
N SER A 171 -0.44 22.16 -5.46
CA SER A 171 0.40 23.17 -4.79
C SER A 171 1.61 23.55 -5.65
N ALA A 172 2.10 22.63 -6.49
CA ALA A 172 3.15 22.87 -7.48
C ALA A 172 2.68 23.62 -8.74
N GLY A 173 1.41 24.06 -8.79
CA GLY A 173 0.84 24.86 -9.88
C GLY A 173 0.08 24.06 -10.94
N MET A 174 -0.07 22.74 -10.77
CA MET A 174 -0.87 21.91 -11.67
C MET A 174 -2.37 22.20 -11.52
N GLY A 175 -3.13 22.17 -12.61
CA GLY A 175 -4.59 22.34 -12.56
C GLY A 175 -5.28 21.20 -11.80
N ARG A 176 -6.40 21.48 -11.11
CA ARG A 176 -7.14 20.50 -10.28
C ARG A 176 -7.40 19.16 -10.97
N TRP A 177 -7.88 19.19 -12.21
CA TRP A 177 -8.17 17.96 -12.98
C TRP A 177 -6.93 17.15 -13.30
N ARG A 178 -5.80 17.79 -13.63
CA ARG A 178 -4.53 17.10 -13.87
C ARG A 178 -3.96 16.54 -12.58
N SER A 179 -4.07 17.25 -11.47
CA SER A 179 -3.65 16.77 -10.15
C SER A 179 -4.49 15.57 -9.70
N PHE A 180 -5.82 15.62 -9.88
CA PHE A 180 -6.72 14.50 -9.66
C PHE A 180 -6.32 13.29 -10.51
N ALA A 181 -6.17 13.48 -11.83
CA ALA A 181 -5.76 12.41 -12.73
C ALA A 181 -4.41 11.81 -12.35
N GLY A 182 -3.44 12.61 -11.87
CA GLY A 182 -2.16 12.11 -11.37
C GLY A 182 -2.33 11.17 -10.17
N GLY A 183 -3.17 11.54 -9.19
CA GLY A 183 -3.50 10.67 -8.07
C GLY A 183 -4.26 9.39 -8.48
N VAL A 184 -5.23 9.50 -9.38
CA VAL A 184 -5.95 8.33 -9.89
C VAL A 184 -5.02 7.38 -10.66
N LEU A 185 -4.14 7.92 -11.49
CA LEU A 185 -3.20 7.12 -12.28
C LEU A 185 -2.18 6.38 -11.43
N SER A 186 -1.77 6.91 -10.27
CA SER A 186 -0.88 6.18 -9.36
C SER A 186 -1.52 4.92 -8.80
N GLY A 187 -2.84 4.90 -8.59
CA GLY A 187 -3.56 3.73 -8.09
C GLY A 187 -3.96 2.71 -9.17
N ILE A 188 -3.87 3.04 -10.47
CA ILE A 188 -4.35 2.12 -11.53
C ILE A 188 -3.58 0.80 -11.56
N VAL A 189 -2.38 0.78 -11.03
CA VAL A 189 -1.54 -0.43 -10.95
C VAL A 189 -2.06 -1.45 -9.94
N GLU A 190 -2.88 -1.04 -8.99
CA GLU A 190 -3.48 -1.91 -7.97
C GLU A 190 -4.42 -2.96 -8.61
N PRO A 191 -5.51 -2.59 -9.32
CA PRO A 191 -6.37 -3.58 -9.96
C PRO A 191 -5.64 -4.35 -11.07
N ILE A 192 -4.65 -3.75 -11.74
CA ILE A 192 -3.84 -4.44 -12.75
C ILE A 192 -2.97 -5.51 -12.08
N GLY A 193 -2.26 -5.18 -11.00
CA GLY A 193 -1.44 -6.11 -10.23
C GLY A 193 -2.26 -7.24 -9.63
N ALA A 194 -3.42 -6.92 -9.04
CA ALA A 194 -4.33 -7.90 -8.49
C ALA A 194 -4.86 -8.86 -9.55
N LEU A 195 -5.30 -8.35 -10.70
CA LEU A 195 -5.78 -9.18 -11.81
C LEU A 195 -4.67 -10.07 -12.38
N ALA A 196 -3.48 -9.51 -12.59
CA ALA A 196 -2.32 -10.28 -13.07
C ALA A 196 -1.99 -11.43 -12.11
N THR A 197 -2.01 -11.19 -10.81
CA THR A 197 -1.77 -12.21 -9.78
C THR A 197 -2.83 -13.29 -9.80
N ILE A 198 -4.12 -12.94 -9.93
CA ILE A 198 -5.21 -13.91 -10.05
C ILE A 198 -5.08 -14.75 -11.34
N LEU A 199 -4.72 -14.16 -12.46
CA LEU A 199 -4.50 -14.89 -13.71
C LEU A 199 -3.36 -15.91 -13.60
N LEU A 200 -2.43 -15.71 -12.68
CA LEU A 200 -1.33 -16.61 -12.36
C LEU A 200 -1.62 -17.54 -11.18
N THR A 201 -2.88 -17.74 -10.80
CA THR A 201 -3.29 -18.52 -9.61
C THR A 201 -2.61 -19.88 -9.52
N ALA A 202 -2.46 -20.61 -10.64
CA ALA A 202 -1.80 -21.91 -10.65
C ALA A 202 -0.32 -21.86 -10.18
N MET A 203 0.34 -20.72 -10.31
CA MET A 203 1.70 -20.47 -9.81
C MET A 203 1.69 -19.83 -8.42
N VAL A 204 0.68 -19.00 -8.13
CA VAL A 204 0.53 -18.25 -6.89
C VAL A 204 0.22 -19.16 -5.71
N VAL A 205 -0.76 -20.04 -5.87
CA VAL A 205 -1.25 -20.89 -4.79
C VAL A 205 -0.15 -21.77 -4.15
N PRO A 206 0.71 -22.49 -4.90
CA PRO A 206 1.79 -23.25 -4.30
C PRO A 206 2.86 -22.43 -3.59
N MET A 207 2.96 -21.13 -3.91
CA MET A 207 3.94 -20.20 -3.36
C MET A 207 3.32 -19.18 -2.39
N MET A 208 2.08 -19.40 -1.97
CA MET A 208 1.30 -18.43 -1.21
C MET A 208 2.01 -17.91 0.04
N PRO A 209 2.64 -18.72 0.92
CA PRO A 209 3.33 -18.19 2.10
C PRO A 209 4.46 -17.20 1.75
N TYR A 210 5.18 -17.48 0.66
CA TYR A 210 6.23 -16.57 0.17
C TYR A 210 5.66 -15.29 -0.41
N LEU A 211 4.54 -15.36 -1.15
CA LEU A 211 3.96 -14.20 -1.82
C LEU A 211 3.20 -13.28 -0.85
N LEU A 212 2.49 -13.85 0.13
CA LEU A 212 1.87 -13.07 1.20
C LEU A 212 2.93 -12.30 1.99
N SER A 213 3.98 -13.00 2.42
CA SER A 213 5.06 -12.36 3.17
C SER A 213 5.93 -11.44 2.32
N PHE A 214 6.07 -11.69 1.01
CA PHE A 214 6.68 -10.76 0.07
C PHE A 214 5.93 -9.43 0.03
N ALA A 215 4.59 -9.48 -0.10
CA ALA A 215 3.76 -8.29 -0.09
C ALA A 215 3.89 -7.53 1.25
N ALA A 216 3.87 -8.25 2.39
CA ALA A 216 4.09 -7.66 3.70
C ALA A 216 5.47 -6.98 3.82
N GLY A 217 6.53 -7.62 3.32
CA GLY A 217 7.88 -7.05 3.32
C GLY A 217 7.98 -5.79 2.46
N ALA A 218 7.38 -5.81 1.28
CA ALA A 218 7.32 -4.64 0.41
C ALA A 218 6.56 -3.48 1.05
N MET A 219 5.38 -3.73 1.64
CA MET A 219 4.62 -2.72 2.37
C MET A 219 5.40 -2.16 3.58
N MET A 220 6.08 -3.02 4.34
CA MET A 220 6.92 -2.57 5.46
C MET A 220 8.13 -1.75 5.02
N TYR A 221 8.68 -1.99 3.83
CA TYR A 221 9.71 -1.14 3.24
C TYR A 221 9.19 0.29 3.08
N VAL A 222 8.03 0.46 2.44
CA VAL A 222 7.39 1.77 2.24
C VAL A 222 7.13 2.49 3.56
N VAL A 223 6.61 1.76 4.55
CA VAL A 223 6.35 2.33 5.88
C VAL A 223 7.61 2.88 6.52
N VAL A 224 8.71 2.12 6.49
CA VAL A 224 9.94 2.48 7.20
C VAL A 224 10.75 3.52 6.43
N GLU A 225 10.81 3.40 5.13
CA GLU A 225 11.63 4.25 4.26
C GLU A 225 10.97 5.61 3.99
N GLU A 226 9.65 5.64 3.79
CA GLU A 226 8.95 6.85 3.36
C GLU A 226 7.97 7.38 4.42
N LEU A 227 6.97 6.58 4.83
CA LEU A 227 5.86 7.11 5.60
C LEU A 227 6.25 7.52 7.04
N ILE A 228 7.08 6.74 7.74
CA ILE A 228 7.55 7.10 9.08
C ILE A 228 8.43 8.36 9.06
N PRO A 229 9.42 8.51 8.17
CA PRO A 229 10.16 9.75 8.01
C PRO A 229 9.27 10.95 7.69
N GLU A 230 8.29 10.80 6.79
CA GLU A 230 7.39 11.89 6.42
C GLU A 230 6.49 12.34 7.58
N MET A 231 5.86 11.40 8.29
CA MET A 231 5.00 11.75 9.42
C MET A 231 5.77 12.43 10.56
N SER A 232 7.08 12.19 10.64
CA SER A 232 7.98 12.73 11.68
C SER A 232 8.73 13.99 11.24
N ALA A 233 8.62 14.40 9.97
CA ALA A 233 9.41 15.49 9.39
C ALA A 233 9.12 16.85 10.01
N GLY A 234 10.16 17.66 10.26
CA GLY A 234 10.07 19.04 10.75
C GLY A 234 9.97 19.16 12.27
N GLU A 235 9.18 20.12 12.80
CA GLU A 235 9.06 20.33 14.25
C GLU A 235 8.34 19.16 14.92
N HIS A 236 8.72 18.88 16.18
CA HIS A 236 8.11 17.79 16.97
C HIS A 236 6.58 17.96 17.05
N SER A 237 5.86 16.85 16.81
CA SER A 237 4.38 16.83 16.86
C SER A 237 3.90 15.40 17.10
N ASP A 238 2.94 15.23 17.98
CA ASP A 238 2.34 13.92 18.30
C ASP A 238 1.28 13.49 17.28
N VAL A 239 0.90 14.38 16.34
CA VAL A 239 -0.17 14.11 15.35
C VAL A 239 0.11 12.85 14.54
N GLY A 240 1.34 12.69 14.03
CA GLY A 240 1.72 11.50 13.26
C GLY A 240 1.59 10.22 14.06
N VAL A 241 2.13 10.20 15.29
CA VAL A 241 2.08 9.02 16.18
C VAL A 241 0.66 8.67 16.62
N ILE A 242 -0.14 9.67 16.98
CA ILE A 242 -1.55 9.46 17.36
C ILE A 242 -2.34 8.91 16.17
N SER A 243 -2.15 9.48 14.98
CA SER A 243 -2.82 9.02 13.76
C SER A 243 -2.39 7.61 13.38
N PHE A 244 -1.09 7.29 13.52
CA PHE A 244 -0.57 5.92 13.36
C PHE A 244 -1.30 4.94 14.28
N ALA A 245 -1.38 5.25 15.57
CA ALA A 245 -2.06 4.39 16.54
C ALA A 245 -3.55 4.19 16.18
N ILE A 246 -4.23 5.25 15.72
CA ILE A 246 -5.64 5.17 15.28
C ILE A 246 -5.76 4.26 14.04
N GLY A 247 -4.92 4.45 13.02
CA GLY A 247 -4.94 3.63 11.81
C GLY A 247 -4.67 2.15 12.11
N PHE A 248 -3.65 1.90 12.93
CA PHE A 248 -3.32 0.54 13.38
C PHE A 248 -4.48 -0.14 14.12
N MET A 249 -5.11 0.56 15.07
CA MET A 249 -6.24 0.01 15.84
C MET A 249 -7.46 -0.26 14.95
N ILE A 250 -7.76 0.62 14.00
CA ILE A 250 -8.88 0.44 13.08
C ILE A 250 -8.65 -0.79 12.21
N MET A 251 -7.46 -0.93 11.61
CA MET A 251 -7.17 -2.06 10.73
C MET A 251 -7.13 -3.38 11.50
N MET A 252 -6.48 -3.41 12.67
CA MET A 252 -6.49 -4.58 13.54
C MET A 252 -7.91 -5.01 13.90
N ALA A 253 -8.78 -4.05 14.25
CA ALA A 253 -10.17 -4.35 14.56
C ALA A 253 -10.94 -4.86 13.34
N LEU A 254 -10.69 -4.30 12.15
CA LEU A 254 -11.31 -4.73 10.90
C LEU A 254 -10.93 -6.18 10.57
N ASP A 255 -9.64 -6.51 10.62
CA ASP A 255 -9.14 -7.86 10.37
C ASP A 255 -9.73 -8.88 11.34
N VAL A 256 -9.65 -8.61 12.64
CA VAL A 256 -10.14 -9.56 13.66
C VAL A 256 -11.67 -9.68 13.66
N ALA A 257 -12.40 -8.64 13.28
CA ALA A 257 -13.86 -8.67 13.25
C ALA A 257 -14.44 -9.33 11.98
N LEU A 258 -13.72 -9.28 10.86
CA LEU A 258 -14.16 -9.84 9.57
C LEU A 258 -13.40 -11.10 9.17
N GLY A 259 -12.16 -11.26 9.61
CA GLY A 259 -11.31 -12.44 9.34
C GLY A 259 -11.62 -13.56 10.27
#